data_3517449e61a7360761276a5e3ec42aa3
#
_entry.id   3517449e61a7360761276a5e3ec42aa3
#
_cell.length_a   1.000
_cell.length_b   1.000
_cell.length_c   1.000
_cell.angle_alpha   90.00
_cell.angle_beta   90.00
_cell.angle_gamma   90.00
#
_symmetry.space_group_name_H-M   'P 1'
#
loop_
_entity.id
_entity.type
_entity.pdbx_description
1 polymer ?
#
loop_
_entity_poly.entity_id
_entity_poly.type
_entity_poly.pdbx_seq_one_letter_code
_entity_poly.pdbx_strand_id
1 'polypeptide(L)'
;MKRGNFLFAALVAIAVVASACGGTGGGTASKPDVIVGSTNFYEQTTLGELYSQILEANGYKVTKKFNLGPRDIVYPALKSGQIDILPEYLATLLAFVDKDGKIAKPTTDKKETTTGLQKALDADQLTVLDAADATDQNGFVVTKDTASSKSLKKISDLAPYAKDMILGGPAECPTRPFCALGLKNVYGLTFKDFKPLDVGGPLTVAALEGKQIDVGLILTSDPSIVAKGFVLLDDDKHLQLADNLAPVVRNALLQKDDGTIKRLLNSVSAKLSQAELNDMNKQVSVDKADSKVVAAAWLKKQGLIK
;
A
#
# COMPACT_ATOMS: atom_id res chain seq x y z
N MET A 1 -6.44 -89.07 40.16
CA MET A 1 -5.48 -88.91 41.30
C MET A 1 -5.30 -87.39 41.43
N LYS A 2 -5.91 -86.85 42.42
CA LYS A 2 -5.32 -86.22 43.64
C LYS A 2 -4.59 -84.89 43.31
N ARG A 3 -5.14 -83.88 43.74
CA ARG A 3 -4.96 -82.92 44.88
C ARG A 3 -4.45 -81.59 44.32
N GLY A 4 -4.84 -80.45 44.65
CA GLY A 4 -5.66 -79.91 45.75
C GLY A 4 -5.08 -78.55 46.13
N ASN A 5 -5.95 -77.55 46.34
CA ASN A 5 -5.82 -76.44 47.29
C ASN A 5 -4.69 -75.42 47.06
N PHE A 6 -4.80 -74.10 47.29
CA PHE A 6 -5.64 -73.28 48.18
C PHE A 6 -5.57 -71.82 47.72
N LEU A 7 -6.65 -71.15 47.91
CA LEU A 7 -6.83 -69.74 48.06
C LEU A 7 -5.71 -68.94 48.74
N PHE A 8 -5.40 -67.74 48.21
CA PHE A 8 -5.24 -66.59 49.09
C PHE A 8 -5.68 -65.32 48.32
N ALA A 9 -6.77 -64.75 48.76
CA ALA A 9 -7.25 -63.46 48.39
C ALA A 9 -6.44 -62.37 49.08
N ALA A 10 -5.75 -61.55 48.39
CA ALA A 10 -5.18 -60.32 48.93
C ALA A 10 -5.88 -59.14 48.24
N LEU A 11 -6.85 -58.51 48.91
CA LEU A 11 -7.42 -57.23 48.62
C LEU A 11 -6.35 -56.14 48.75
N VAL A 12 -5.87 -55.60 47.69
CA VAL A 12 -5.12 -54.33 47.71
C VAL A 12 -6.07 -53.23 47.32
N ALA A 13 -6.51 -52.45 48.27
CA ALA A 13 -7.25 -51.21 48.06
C ALA A 13 -6.30 -50.14 47.49
N ILE A 14 -6.38 -49.87 46.18
CA ILE A 14 -5.70 -48.75 45.57
C ILE A 14 -6.55 -47.51 45.76
N ALA A 15 -6.15 -46.65 46.67
CA ALA A 15 -6.68 -45.30 46.82
C ALA A 15 -6.30 -44.47 45.60
N VAL A 16 -7.25 -44.22 44.70
CA VAL A 16 -7.09 -43.26 43.62
C VAL A 16 -7.19 -41.87 44.21
N VAL A 17 -6.05 -41.24 44.42
CA VAL A 17 -5.94 -39.82 44.73
C VAL A 17 -6.21 -39.08 43.42
N ALA A 18 -7.43 -38.63 43.22
CA ALA A 18 -7.77 -37.70 42.14
C ALA A 18 -7.15 -36.33 42.47
N SER A 19 -5.91 -36.11 42.03
CA SER A 19 -5.32 -34.77 41.96
C SER A 19 -5.99 -34.01 40.87
N ALA A 20 -7.09 -33.32 41.18
CA ALA A 20 -7.67 -32.29 40.34
C ALA A 20 -6.76 -31.07 40.36
N CYS A 21 -5.66 -31.13 39.61
CA CYS A 21 -4.98 -29.91 39.18
C CYS A 21 -5.80 -29.24 38.10
N GLY A 22 -6.74 -28.40 38.52
CA GLY A 22 -7.37 -27.38 37.63
C GLY A 22 -6.34 -26.34 37.21
N GLY A 23 -5.48 -26.72 36.29
CA GLY A 23 -4.68 -25.77 35.53
C GLY A 23 -5.55 -25.14 34.46
N THR A 24 -6.18 -23.99 34.77
CA THR A 24 -6.64 -23.05 33.74
C THR A 24 -5.38 -22.48 33.06
N GLY A 25 -4.73 -23.30 32.28
CA GLY A 25 -3.75 -22.84 31.29
C GLY A 25 -4.50 -22.11 30.19
N GLY A 26 -4.70 -20.82 30.38
CA GLY A 26 -5.00 -19.94 29.28
C GLY A 26 -3.83 -20.01 28.30
N GLY A 27 -3.89 -20.94 27.35
CA GLY A 27 -2.97 -20.99 26.25
C GLY A 27 -3.13 -19.68 25.50
N THR A 28 -2.19 -18.76 25.64
CA THR A 28 -2.08 -17.62 24.73
C THR A 28 -1.91 -18.24 23.35
N ALA A 29 -2.97 -18.16 22.53
CA ALA A 29 -2.90 -18.59 21.16
C ALA A 29 -1.65 -17.94 20.54
N SER A 30 -0.75 -18.75 19.99
CA SER A 30 0.46 -18.21 19.37
C SER A 30 0.05 -17.33 18.21
N LYS A 31 0.61 -16.10 18.19
CA LYS A 31 0.37 -15.16 17.10
C LYS A 31 0.83 -15.79 15.78
N PRO A 32 0.05 -15.57 14.68
CA PRO A 32 0.45 -16.09 13.39
C PRO A 32 1.74 -15.42 12.89
N ASP A 33 2.55 -16.16 12.13
CA ASP A 33 3.62 -15.57 11.34
C ASP A 33 3.00 -14.69 10.24
N VAL A 34 3.62 -13.55 9.94
CA VAL A 34 3.11 -12.55 8.99
C VAL A 34 4.17 -12.26 7.93
N ILE A 35 3.76 -12.17 6.66
CA ILE A 35 4.63 -11.79 5.56
C ILE A 35 4.13 -10.47 4.97
N VAL A 36 4.93 -9.41 5.10
CA VAL A 36 4.61 -8.09 4.53
C VAL A 36 5.37 -7.89 3.23
N GLY A 37 4.64 -7.58 2.16
CA GLY A 37 5.20 -7.27 0.85
C GLY A 37 5.18 -5.78 0.52
N SER A 38 5.88 -5.39 -0.55
CA SER A 38 5.75 -4.06 -1.17
C SER A 38 6.02 -4.11 -2.67
N THR A 39 5.50 -3.13 -3.40
CA THR A 39 5.97 -2.82 -4.74
C THR A 39 7.39 -2.21 -4.69
N ASN A 40 7.95 -1.88 -5.87
CA ASN A 40 9.37 -1.56 -6.03
C ASN A 40 9.65 -0.03 -6.04
N PHE A 41 9.07 0.73 -5.10
CA PHE A 41 9.45 2.13 -4.90
C PHE A 41 9.47 2.52 -3.41
N TYR A 42 10.15 3.61 -3.09
CA TYR A 42 10.54 3.96 -1.72
C TYR A 42 9.36 4.16 -0.75
N GLU A 43 8.27 4.77 -1.19
CA GLU A 43 7.08 4.98 -0.35
C GLU A 43 6.48 3.65 0.09
N GLN A 44 6.31 2.71 -0.84
CA GLN A 44 5.79 1.39 -0.56
C GLN A 44 6.69 0.59 0.40
N THR A 45 8.00 0.72 0.27
CA THR A 45 8.95 0.13 1.22
C THR A 45 8.80 0.74 2.61
N THR A 46 8.64 2.07 2.68
CA THR A 46 8.42 2.78 3.96
C THR A 46 7.11 2.36 4.62
N LEU A 47 6.01 2.27 3.86
CA LEU A 47 4.72 1.78 4.35
C LEU A 47 4.81 0.31 4.81
N GLY A 48 5.51 -0.55 4.05
CA GLY A 48 5.78 -1.92 4.44
C GLY A 48 6.56 -2.01 5.75
N GLU A 49 7.52 -1.12 5.97
CA GLU A 49 8.25 -1.00 7.25
C GLU A 49 7.34 -0.54 8.39
N LEU A 50 6.44 0.42 8.18
CA LEU A 50 5.46 0.83 9.19
C LEU A 50 4.59 -0.34 9.65
N TYR A 51 4.04 -1.12 8.71
CA TYR A 51 3.21 -2.27 9.01
C TYR A 51 4.01 -3.39 9.69
N SER A 52 5.22 -3.65 9.21
CA SER A 52 6.09 -4.66 9.80
C SER A 52 6.46 -4.32 11.23
N GLN A 53 6.95 -3.12 11.47
CA GLN A 53 7.50 -2.72 12.78
C GLN A 53 6.42 -2.59 13.86
N ILE A 54 5.20 -2.10 13.53
CA ILE A 54 4.12 -2.08 14.52
C ILE A 54 3.69 -3.49 14.91
N LEU A 55 3.70 -4.45 13.98
CA LEU A 55 3.42 -5.85 14.27
C LEU A 55 4.55 -6.50 15.08
N GLU A 56 5.82 -6.29 14.70
CA GLU A 56 7.00 -6.76 15.44
C GLU A 56 7.00 -6.27 16.89
N ALA A 57 6.72 -4.96 17.09
CA ALA A 57 6.63 -4.36 18.42
C ALA A 57 5.50 -4.95 19.30
N ASN A 58 4.50 -5.55 18.66
CA ASN A 58 3.41 -6.24 19.34
C ASN A 58 3.58 -7.77 19.33
N GLY A 59 4.80 -8.27 19.10
CA GLY A 59 5.18 -9.68 19.28
C GLY A 59 4.77 -10.62 18.15
N TYR A 60 4.50 -10.10 16.94
CA TYR A 60 4.37 -10.92 15.74
C TYR A 60 5.74 -11.22 15.16
N LYS A 61 5.90 -12.41 14.59
CA LYS A 61 7.06 -12.74 13.79
C LYS A 61 6.77 -12.30 12.34
N VAL A 62 7.51 -11.29 11.87
CA VAL A 62 7.28 -10.70 10.55
C VAL A 62 8.42 -11.04 9.60
N THR A 63 8.06 -11.52 8.40
CA THR A 63 8.97 -11.66 7.26
C THR A 63 8.69 -10.54 6.27
N LYS A 64 9.73 -9.78 5.91
CA LYS A 64 9.65 -8.66 4.98
C LYS A 64 10.05 -9.10 3.57
N LYS A 65 9.17 -8.91 2.59
CA LYS A 65 9.41 -9.17 1.18
C LYS A 65 9.12 -7.90 0.37
N PHE A 66 10.05 -6.96 0.42
CA PHE A 66 9.91 -5.68 -0.25
C PHE A 66 10.51 -5.67 -1.66
N ASN A 67 10.12 -4.66 -2.45
CA ASN A 67 10.62 -4.46 -3.81
C ASN A 67 10.39 -5.65 -4.75
N LEU A 68 9.25 -6.33 -4.62
CA LEU A 68 8.91 -7.51 -5.41
C LEU A 68 8.65 -7.19 -6.89
N GLY A 69 8.33 -5.95 -7.21
CA GLY A 69 8.01 -5.50 -8.56
C GLY A 69 6.75 -4.64 -8.60
N PRO A 70 6.21 -4.37 -9.81
CA PRO A 70 4.97 -3.63 -9.97
C PRO A 70 3.74 -4.45 -9.53
N ARG A 71 2.54 -3.81 -9.50
CA ARG A 71 1.29 -4.40 -8.97
C ARG A 71 0.90 -5.72 -9.62
N ASP A 72 1.15 -5.88 -10.91
CA ASP A 72 0.90 -7.12 -11.65
C ASP A 72 1.75 -8.32 -11.18
N ILE A 73 2.83 -8.07 -10.44
CA ILE A 73 3.65 -9.09 -9.77
C ILE A 73 3.22 -9.27 -8.31
N VAL A 74 3.05 -8.17 -7.55
CA VAL A 74 2.82 -8.28 -6.10
C VAL A 74 1.38 -8.67 -5.76
N TYR A 75 0.39 -8.29 -6.57
CA TYR A 75 -1.01 -8.66 -6.32
C TYR A 75 -1.26 -10.17 -6.44
N PRO A 76 -0.76 -10.89 -7.48
CA PRO A 76 -0.78 -12.36 -7.49
C PRO A 76 -0.03 -12.99 -6.31
N ALA A 77 1.06 -12.40 -5.84
CA ALA A 77 1.78 -12.88 -4.66
C ALA A 77 0.95 -12.77 -3.38
N LEU A 78 0.15 -11.70 -3.24
CA LEU A 78 -0.80 -11.53 -2.14
C LEU A 78 -1.94 -12.58 -2.23
N LYS A 79 -2.54 -12.77 -3.40
CA LYS A 79 -3.61 -13.77 -3.60
C LYS A 79 -3.15 -15.20 -3.29
N SER A 80 -1.94 -15.56 -3.74
CA SER A 80 -1.39 -16.92 -3.54
C SER A 80 -0.86 -17.18 -2.14
N GLY A 81 -0.74 -16.14 -1.28
CA GLY A 81 -0.18 -16.26 0.07
C GLY A 81 1.33 -16.29 0.13
N GLN A 82 2.01 -15.83 -0.90
CA GLN A 82 3.45 -15.56 -0.83
C GLN A 82 3.76 -14.34 0.03
N ILE A 83 2.80 -13.42 0.14
CA ILE A 83 2.73 -12.32 1.12
C ILE A 83 1.33 -12.30 1.74
N ASP A 84 1.18 -11.70 2.91
CA ASP A 84 -0.08 -11.63 3.65
C ASP A 84 -0.64 -10.21 3.72
N ILE A 85 0.22 -9.20 3.70
CA ILE A 85 -0.12 -7.78 3.81
C ILE A 85 0.60 -7.02 2.70
N LEU A 86 -0.13 -6.13 2.04
CA LEU A 86 0.39 -5.23 1.02
C LEU A 86 -0.14 -3.82 1.25
N PRO A 87 0.72 -2.78 1.32
CA PRO A 87 0.28 -1.40 1.18
C PRO A 87 -0.30 -1.19 -0.20
N GLU A 88 -1.45 -0.52 -0.31
CA GLU A 88 -2.11 -0.27 -1.59
C GLU A 88 -2.82 1.08 -1.62
N TYR A 89 -3.32 1.44 -2.79
CA TYR A 89 -4.03 2.68 -3.09
C TYR A 89 -5.42 2.35 -3.60
N LEU A 90 -6.46 2.95 -3.02
CA LEU A 90 -7.86 2.53 -3.21
C LEU A 90 -8.32 2.55 -4.67
N ALA A 91 -8.21 3.70 -5.33
CA ALA A 91 -8.78 3.90 -6.66
C ALA A 91 -8.01 3.11 -7.73
N THR A 92 -6.69 3.15 -7.69
CA THR A 92 -5.86 2.44 -8.67
C THR A 92 -5.88 0.94 -8.48
N LEU A 93 -6.04 0.43 -7.24
CA LEU A 93 -6.25 -0.99 -7.01
C LEU A 93 -7.63 -1.43 -7.51
N LEU A 94 -8.70 -0.67 -7.22
CA LEU A 94 -10.03 -0.99 -7.72
C LEU A 94 -10.05 -1.06 -9.25
N ALA A 95 -9.45 -0.09 -9.93
CA ALA A 95 -9.33 -0.10 -11.39
C ALA A 95 -8.46 -1.26 -11.93
N PHE A 96 -7.56 -1.79 -11.12
CA PHE A 96 -6.72 -2.95 -11.49
C PHE A 96 -7.49 -4.27 -11.36
N VAL A 97 -8.26 -4.46 -10.28
CA VAL A 97 -8.96 -5.72 -10.00
C VAL A 97 -10.32 -5.81 -10.73
N ASP A 98 -10.95 -4.68 -10.98
CA ASP A 98 -12.21 -4.58 -11.74
C ASP A 98 -12.04 -3.71 -13.00
N LYS A 99 -11.23 -4.19 -13.93
CA LYS A 99 -10.83 -3.47 -15.15
C LYS A 99 -12.02 -2.98 -15.99
N ASP A 100 -13.10 -3.72 -15.98
CA ASP A 100 -14.31 -3.41 -16.76
C ASP A 100 -15.29 -2.53 -15.97
N GLY A 101 -15.04 -2.27 -14.69
CA GLY A 101 -15.92 -1.52 -13.80
C GLY A 101 -17.29 -2.16 -13.62
N LYS A 102 -17.35 -3.50 -13.61
CA LYS A 102 -18.60 -4.28 -13.47
C LYS A 102 -19.07 -4.40 -12.04
N ILE A 103 -18.13 -4.37 -11.08
CA ILE A 103 -18.41 -4.49 -9.65
C ILE A 103 -18.60 -3.10 -9.05
N ALA A 104 -17.63 -2.21 -9.27
CA ALA A 104 -17.67 -0.82 -8.82
C ALA A 104 -16.70 0.03 -9.63
N LYS A 105 -16.97 1.33 -9.67
CA LYS A 105 -16.03 2.31 -10.23
C LYS A 105 -15.44 3.12 -9.10
N PRO A 106 -14.14 3.41 -9.11
CA PRO A 106 -13.57 4.33 -8.13
C PRO A 106 -14.16 5.73 -8.33
N THR A 107 -14.34 6.46 -7.23
CA THR A 107 -14.85 7.83 -7.21
C THR A 107 -13.88 8.75 -6.45
N THR A 108 -14.22 10.02 -6.32
CA THR A 108 -13.49 10.98 -5.48
C THR A 108 -13.80 10.80 -3.99
N ASP A 109 -14.83 10.03 -3.64
CA ASP A 109 -15.19 9.72 -2.25
C ASP A 109 -14.43 8.50 -1.73
N LYS A 110 -13.64 8.71 -0.66
CA LYS A 110 -12.83 7.67 -0.01
C LYS A 110 -13.66 6.47 0.44
N LYS A 111 -14.82 6.72 1.07
CA LYS A 111 -15.67 5.66 1.64
C LYS A 111 -16.34 4.85 0.55
N GLU A 112 -16.86 5.51 -0.47
CA GLU A 112 -17.48 4.86 -1.62
C GLU A 112 -16.47 3.98 -2.37
N THR A 113 -15.27 4.53 -2.65
CA THR A 113 -14.18 3.80 -3.31
C THR A 113 -13.70 2.60 -2.47
N THR A 114 -13.56 2.76 -1.13
CA THR A 114 -13.21 1.65 -0.23
C THR A 114 -14.27 0.55 -0.26
N THR A 115 -15.55 0.92 -0.22
CA THR A 115 -16.67 -0.05 -0.28
C THR A 115 -16.69 -0.80 -1.61
N GLY A 116 -16.46 -0.11 -2.72
CA GLY A 116 -16.35 -0.69 -4.05
C GLY A 116 -15.16 -1.64 -4.17
N LEU A 117 -14.01 -1.22 -3.65
CA LEU A 117 -12.81 -2.04 -3.63
C LEU A 117 -13.01 -3.32 -2.81
N GLN A 118 -13.62 -3.24 -1.61
CA GLN A 118 -13.88 -4.43 -0.81
C GLN A 118 -14.70 -5.45 -1.59
N LYS A 119 -15.79 -5.03 -2.25
CA LYS A 119 -16.60 -5.93 -3.08
C LYS A 119 -15.80 -6.60 -4.21
N ALA A 120 -14.87 -5.86 -4.81
CA ALA A 120 -14.00 -6.41 -5.86
C ALA A 120 -12.97 -7.40 -5.30
N LEU A 121 -12.51 -7.22 -4.06
CA LEU A 121 -11.54 -8.07 -3.38
C LEU A 121 -12.14 -9.35 -2.77
N ASP A 122 -13.48 -9.40 -2.56
CA ASP A 122 -14.12 -10.53 -1.89
C ASP A 122 -13.88 -11.88 -2.59
N ALA A 123 -13.91 -11.90 -3.92
CA ALA A 123 -13.63 -13.09 -4.72
C ALA A 123 -12.18 -13.61 -4.55
N ASP A 124 -11.24 -12.71 -4.24
CA ASP A 124 -9.83 -13.01 -4.03
C ASP A 124 -9.49 -13.33 -2.56
N GLN A 125 -10.51 -13.34 -1.67
CA GLN A 125 -10.36 -13.57 -0.23
C GLN A 125 -9.38 -12.57 0.42
N LEU A 126 -9.51 -11.29 0.04
CA LEU A 126 -8.73 -10.18 0.56
C LEU A 126 -9.63 -9.17 1.26
N THR A 127 -9.09 -8.49 2.25
CA THR A 127 -9.76 -7.39 2.96
C THR A 127 -8.94 -6.11 2.82
N VAL A 128 -9.56 -5.03 2.37
CA VAL A 128 -9.02 -3.69 2.51
C VAL A 128 -9.37 -3.17 3.90
N LEU A 129 -8.36 -2.72 4.66
CA LEU A 129 -8.56 -2.13 5.99
C LEU A 129 -8.83 -0.62 5.88
N ASP A 130 -8.90 0.08 7.03
CA ASP A 130 -9.20 1.50 7.06
C ASP A 130 -8.12 2.29 6.30
N ALA A 131 -8.57 3.13 5.37
CA ALA A 131 -7.67 3.94 4.57
C ALA A 131 -7.24 5.21 5.34
N ALA A 132 -5.99 5.60 5.15
CA ALA A 132 -5.44 6.85 5.67
C ALA A 132 -6.10 8.08 5.03
N ASP A 133 -5.88 9.26 5.62
CA ASP A 133 -6.20 10.51 4.94
C ASP A 133 -5.18 10.87 3.86
N ALA A 134 -3.95 10.35 3.98
CA ALA A 134 -2.92 10.50 2.96
C ALA A 134 -3.33 9.82 1.64
N THR A 135 -3.00 10.49 0.55
CA THR A 135 -3.20 10.02 -0.82
C THR A 135 -1.88 10.05 -1.58
N ASP A 136 -1.76 9.18 -2.57
CA ASP A 136 -0.70 9.28 -3.56
C ASP A 136 -1.29 9.07 -4.95
N GLN A 137 -1.39 10.15 -5.70
CA GLN A 137 -2.03 10.20 -7.02
C GLN A 137 -0.99 10.47 -8.10
N ASN A 138 -1.30 10.09 -9.34
CA ASN A 138 -0.48 10.53 -10.45
C ASN A 138 -0.60 12.05 -10.60
N GLY A 139 0.50 12.76 -10.39
CA GLY A 139 0.61 14.19 -10.66
C GLY A 139 1.22 14.44 -12.03
N PHE A 140 0.74 15.46 -12.72
CA PHE A 140 1.35 15.93 -13.96
C PHE A 140 2.09 17.22 -13.68
N VAL A 141 3.39 17.20 -13.86
CA VAL A 141 4.26 18.32 -13.52
C VAL A 141 4.96 18.88 -14.75
N VAL A 142 5.26 20.16 -14.70
CA VAL A 142 6.07 20.87 -15.69
C VAL A 142 7.19 21.65 -14.99
N THR A 143 8.22 22.06 -15.73
CA THR A 143 9.22 22.96 -15.16
C THR A 143 8.61 24.34 -14.86
N LYS A 144 9.19 25.10 -13.93
CA LYS A 144 8.77 26.46 -13.62
C LYS A 144 8.79 27.38 -14.85
N ASP A 145 9.80 27.22 -15.72
CA ASP A 145 9.94 27.97 -16.96
C ASP A 145 8.79 27.66 -17.92
N THR A 146 8.46 26.38 -18.11
CA THR A 146 7.34 25.94 -18.96
C THR A 146 6.02 26.47 -18.41
N ALA A 147 5.79 26.34 -17.09
CA ALA A 147 4.59 26.86 -16.45
C ALA A 147 4.45 28.38 -16.65
N SER A 148 5.51 29.13 -16.43
CA SER A 148 5.50 30.59 -16.51
C SER A 148 5.31 31.06 -17.96
N SER A 149 6.05 30.47 -18.92
CA SER A 149 5.99 30.91 -20.34
C SER A 149 4.65 30.59 -21.01
N LYS A 150 3.94 29.57 -20.55
CA LYS A 150 2.65 29.12 -21.10
C LYS A 150 1.46 29.38 -20.15
N SER A 151 1.71 30.05 -19.01
CA SER A 151 0.69 30.34 -17.98
C SER A 151 -0.05 29.09 -17.49
N LEU A 152 0.67 27.96 -17.34
CA LEU A 152 0.09 26.68 -16.90
C LEU A 152 -0.07 26.65 -15.38
N LYS A 153 -1.28 26.36 -14.90
CA LYS A 153 -1.62 26.14 -13.48
C LYS A 153 -2.37 24.85 -13.27
N LYS A 154 -3.12 24.41 -14.26
CA LYS A 154 -4.00 23.24 -14.21
C LYS A 154 -3.86 22.39 -15.47
N ILE A 155 -4.30 21.16 -15.41
CA ILE A 155 -4.17 20.20 -16.52
C ILE A 155 -4.90 20.70 -17.79
N SER A 156 -6.07 21.34 -17.63
CA SER A 156 -6.80 21.93 -18.77
C SER A 156 -6.00 22.98 -19.54
N ASP A 157 -5.05 23.67 -18.90
CA ASP A 157 -4.22 24.69 -19.56
C ASP A 157 -3.24 24.09 -20.58
N LEU A 158 -3.02 22.78 -20.56
CA LEU A 158 -2.19 22.09 -21.55
C LEU A 158 -2.85 21.99 -22.94
N ALA A 159 -4.17 22.17 -23.05
CA ALA A 159 -4.92 21.90 -24.29
C ALA A 159 -4.38 22.60 -25.54
N PRO A 160 -3.95 23.87 -25.50
CA PRO A 160 -3.39 24.53 -26.71
C PRO A 160 -2.01 24.00 -27.11
N TYR A 161 -1.28 23.34 -26.18
CA TYR A 161 0.13 23.01 -26.32
C TYR A 161 0.42 21.51 -26.43
N ALA A 162 -0.45 20.62 -25.89
CA ALA A 162 -0.19 19.20 -25.72
C ALA A 162 0.29 18.51 -27.03
N LYS A 163 -0.28 18.88 -28.17
CA LYS A 163 0.10 18.34 -29.51
C LYS A 163 1.57 18.59 -29.90
N ASP A 164 2.23 19.55 -29.28
CA ASP A 164 3.62 19.92 -29.51
C ASP A 164 4.53 19.47 -28.34
N MET A 165 3.96 18.92 -27.25
CA MET A 165 4.64 18.50 -26.02
C MET A 165 4.86 17.00 -25.96
N ILE A 166 5.94 16.60 -25.26
CA ILE A 166 6.27 15.21 -24.95
C ILE A 166 5.86 14.92 -23.49
N LEU A 167 5.04 13.88 -23.31
CA LEU A 167 4.71 13.34 -21.98
C LEU A 167 5.71 12.25 -21.60
N GLY A 168 6.24 12.29 -20.39
CA GLY A 168 7.08 11.23 -19.80
C GLY A 168 6.42 10.56 -18.61
N GLY A 169 6.63 9.26 -18.46
CA GLY A 169 6.11 8.48 -17.35
C GLY A 169 6.37 6.98 -17.52
N PRO A 170 5.82 6.13 -16.63
CA PRO A 170 6.03 4.68 -16.69
C PRO A 170 5.50 4.09 -18.00
N ALA A 171 6.14 3.02 -18.46
CA ALA A 171 5.88 2.42 -19.78
C ALA A 171 4.41 2.05 -20.01
N GLU A 172 3.66 1.73 -18.96
CA GLU A 172 2.23 1.40 -19.01
C GLU A 172 1.30 2.64 -19.05
N CYS A 173 1.82 3.85 -18.82
CA CYS A 173 1.02 5.09 -18.81
C CYS A 173 0.13 5.29 -20.03
N PRO A 174 0.54 4.98 -21.28
CA PRO A 174 -0.31 5.14 -22.46
C PRO A 174 -1.66 4.42 -22.40
N THR A 175 -1.74 3.31 -21.67
CA THR A 175 -2.95 2.46 -21.56
C THR A 175 -3.68 2.61 -20.24
N ARG A 176 -3.13 3.37 -19.29
CA ARG A 176 -3.72 3.51 -17.95
C ARG A 176 -4.79 4.59 -17.89
N PRO A 177 -5.96 4.30 -17.24
CA PRO A 177 -7.07 5.24 -17.09
C PRO A 177 -6.71 6.54 -16.37
N PHE A 178 -5.75 6.49 -15.43
CA PHE A 178 -5.31 7.66 -14.65
C PHE A 178 -4.01 8.28 -15.16
N CYS A 179 -3.62 7.95 -16.41
CA CYS A 179 -2.44 8.49 -17.07
C CYS A 179 -2.76 8.99 -18.48
N ALA A 180 -1.96 8.73 -19.50
CA ALA A 180 -2.15 9.28 -20.84
C ALA A 180 -3.52 8.96 -21.46
N LEU A 181 -4.03 7.73 -21.27
CA LEU A 181 -5.39 7.39 -21.70
C LEU A 181 -6.45 8.27 -21.03
N GLY A 182 -6.31 8.50 -19.71
CA GLY A 182 -7.21 9.37 -18.97
C GLY A 182 -7.09 10.84 -19.41
N LEU A 183 -5.88 11.35 -19.59
CA LEU A 183 -5.65 12.70 -20.12
C LEU A 183 -6.35 12.90 -21.46
N LYS A 184 -6.32 11.90 -22.34
CA LYS A 184 -7.04 11.92 -23.62
C LYS A 184 -8.56 11.91 -23.42
N ASN A 185 -9.08 11.01 -22.57
CA ASN A 185 -10.53 10.80 -22.45
C ASN A 185 -11.24 11.90 -21.65
N VAL A 186 -10.59 12.43 -20.58
CA VAL A 186 -11.17 13.41 -19.65
C VAL A 186 -10.85 14.84 -20.10
N TYR A 187 -9.60 15.07 -20.50
CA TYR A 187 -9.10 16.39 -20.84
C TYR A 187 -9.04 16.65 -22.35
N GLY A 188 -9.18 15.63 -23.20
CA GLY A 188 -9.03 15.74 -24.65
C GLY A 188 -7.57 15.95 -25.10
N LEU A 189 -6.60 15.68 -24.22
CA LEU A 189 -5.19 15.92 -24.49
C LEU A 189 -4.58 14.78 -25.30
N THR A 190 -3.94 15.10 -26.40
CA THR A 190 -3.11 14.18 -27.18
C THR A 190 -1.72 14.80 -27.27
N PHE A 191 -0.72 14.13 -26.72
CA PHE A 191 0.65 14.59 -26.74
C PHE A 191 1.33 14.25 -28.08
N LYS A 192 2.36 15.04 -28.45
CA LYS A 192 3.18 14.81 -29.64
C LYS A 192 3.85 13.43 -29.59
N ASP A 193 4.37 13.08 -28.42
CA ASP A 193 5.09 11.82 -28.19
C ASP A 193 4.99 11.42 -26.72
N PHE A 194 5.30 10.15 -26.44
CA PHE A 194 5.41 9.60 -25.08
C PHE A 194 6.78 8.97 -24.87
N LYS A 195 7.47 9.39 -23.81
CA LYS A 195 8.77 8.82 -23.41
C LYS A 195 8.59 7.89 -22.21
N PRO A 196 8.85 6.57 -22.34
CA PRO A 196 8.81 5.65 -21.21
C PRO A 196 9.98 5.93 -20.27
N LEU A 197 9.67 6.13 -18.99
CA LEU A 197 10.58 6.45 -17.88
C LEU A 197 10.17 5.67 -16.64
N ASP A 198 10.65 6.09 -15.48
CA ASP A 198 10.20 5.58 -14.18
C ASP A 198 8.90 6.26 -13.67
N VAL A 199 8.40 5.82 -12.53
CA VAL A 199 7.20 6.40 -11.89
C VAL A 199 7.64 7.61 -11.06
N GLY A 200 7.88 8.74 -11.73
CA GLY A 200 8.26 9.99 -11.06
C GLY A 200 9.65 9.99 -10.40
N GLY A 201 10.44 8.98 -10.64
CA GLY A 201 11.77 8.85 -10.06
C GLY A 201 12.87 9.66 -10.77
N PRO A 202 14.14 9.33 -10.52
CA PRO A 202 15.28 10.08 -11.02
C PRO A 202 15.33 10.24 -12.55
N LEU A 203 14.81 9.27 -13.32
CA LEU A 203 14.81 9.34 -14.78
C LEU A 203 13.80 10.38 -15.28
N THR A 204 12.60 10.42 -14.69
CA THR A 204 11.57 11.41 -15.01
C THR A 204 12.02 12.82 -14.61
N VAL A 205 12.60 12.96 -13.40
CA VAL A 205 13.14 14.24 -12.93
C VAL A 205 14.25 14.75 -13.86
N ALA A 206 15.22 13.90 -14.20
CA ALA A 206 16.32 14.28 -15.10
C ALA A 206 15.83 14.62 -16.51
N ALA A 207 14.82 13.91 -17.01
CA ALA A 207 14.25 14.19 -18.33
C ALA A 207 13.51 15.53 -18.37
N LEU A 208 12.81 15.94 -17.29
CA LEU A 208 12.21 17.27 -17.14
C LEU A 208 13.28 18.37 -17.07
N GLU A 209 14.29 18.22 -16.19
CA GLU A 209 15.37 19.18 -16.05
C GLU A 209 16.17 19.35 -17.38
N GLY A 210 16.40 18.22 -18.06
CA GLY A 210 17.09 18.18 -19.35
C GLY A 210 16.23 18.56 -20.58
N LYS A 211 14.97 18.97 -20.36
CA LYS A 211 14.02 19.33 -21.44
C LYS A 211 13.82 18.23 -22.49
N GLN A 212 13.99 16.97 -22.08
CA GLN A 212 13.72 15.80 -22.93
C GLN A 212 12.23 15.43 -22.95
N ILE A 213 11.49 15.89 -21.95
CA ILE A 213 10.02 15.85 -21.85
C ILE A 213 9.53 17.22 -21.38
N ASP A 214 8.30 17.57 -21.74
CA ASP A 214 7.66 18.82 -21.35
C ASP A 214 6.75 18.65 -20.15
N VAL A 215 6.08 17.50 -20.05
CA VAL A 215 5.21 17.11 -18.94
C VAL A 215 5.68 15.77 -18.40
N GLY A 216 5.89 15.69 -17.11
CA GLY A 216 6.27 14.44 -16.43
C GLY A 216 5.17 13.94 -15.50
N LEU A 217 4.97 12.61 -15.44
CA LEU A 217 4.21 12.01 -14.35
C LEU A 217 5.13 11.89 -13.14
N ILE A 218 4.80 12.59 -12.08
CA ILE A 218 5.43 12.46 -10.75
C ILE A 218 4.30 12.32 -9.73
N LEU A 219 4.45 11.41 -8.77
CA LEU A 219 3.43 11.20 -7.74
C LEU A 219 3.22 12.46 -6.90
N THR A 220 1.98 12.74 -6.51
CA THR A 220 1.63 13.98 -5.79
C THR A 220 2.30 14.09 -4.42
N SER A 221 2.73 12.96 -3.86
CA SER A 221 3.48 12.86 -2.60
C SER A 221 5.00 13.00 -2.76
N ASP A 222 5.50 13.13 -4.02
CA ASP A 222 6.94 13.14 -4.28
C ASP A 222 7.58 14.49 -3.95
N PRO A 223 8.54 14.54 -3.02
CA PRO A 223 9.18 15.78 -2.60
C PRO A 223 10.08 16.42 -3.68
N SER A 224 10.42 15.71 -4.77
CA SER A 224 11.16 16.29 -5.88
C SER A 224 10.41 17.43 -6.56
N ILE A 225 9.08 17.45 -6.50
CA ILE A 225 8.26 18.53 -7.03
C ILE A 225 8.70 19.86 -6.42
N VAL A 226 8.74 19.92 -5.08
CA VAL A 226 9.16 21.14 -4.37
C VAL A 226 10.67 21.36 -4.47
N ALA A 227 11.47 20.30 -4.27
CA ALA A 227 12.94 20.38 -4.25
C ALA A 227 13.52 20.84 -5.58
N LYS A 228 12.88 20.52 -6.72
CA LYS A 228 13.31 20.92 -8.07
C LYS A 228 12.58 22.15 -8.60
N GLY A 229 11.61 22.68 -7.84
CA GLY A 229 10.79 23.80 -8.24
C GLY A 229 9.88 23.50 -9.44
N PHE A 230 9.47 22.24 -9.58
CA PHE A 230 8.45 21.87 -10.55
C PHE A 230 7.08 22.43 -10.16
N VAL A 231 6.23 22.61 -11.13
CA VAL A 231 4.84 23.02 -10.93
C VAL A 231 3.95 21.80 -11.14
N LEU A 232 3.32 21.34 -10.06
CA LEU A 232 2.25 20.35 -10.11
C LEU A 232 1.00 21.06 -10.68
N LEU A 233 0.48 20.53 -11.77
CA LEU A 233 -0.74 21.04 -12.40
C LEU A 233 -1.96 20.54 -11.63
N ASP A 234 -2.90 21.44 -11.32
CA ASP A 234 -4.16 21.11 -10.67
C ASP A 234 -5.03 20.21 -11.56
N ASP A 235 -5.56 19.13 -11.00
CA ASP A 235 -6.45 18.18 -11.68
C ASP A 235 -7.90 18.70 -11.69
N ASP A 236 -8.16 19.79 -12.41
CA ASP A 236 -9.41 20.55 -12.41
C ASP A 236 -10.63 19.82 -13.01
N LYS A 237 -10.45 18.63 -13.60
CA LYS A 237 -11.54 17.75 -14.03
C LYS A 237 -11.58 16.42 -13.27
N HIS A 238 -10.84 16.31 -12.18
CA HIS A 238 -10.85 15.14 -11.29
C HIS A 238 -10.59 13.82 -12.02
N LEU A 239 -9.55 13.77 -12.84
CA LEU A 239 -9.06 12.55 -13.45
C LEU A 239 -8.57 11.56 -12.38
N GLN A 240 -7.88 12.06 -11.38
CA GLN A 240 -7.42 11.26 -10.26
C GLN A 240 -8.55 11.13 -9.24
N LEU A 241 -8.75 9.93 -8.74
CA LEU A 241 -9.83 9.60 -7.82
C LEU A 241 -9.29 9.38 -6.40
N ALA A 242 -10.13 8.94 -5.46
CA ALA A 242 -9.71 8.71 -4.08
C ALA A 242 -8.66 7.60 -4.01
N ASP A 243 -7.40 7.95 -4.14
CA ASP A 243 -6.25 7.02 -4.08
C ASP A 243 -5.55 7.08 -2.71
N ASN A 244 -6.38 6.98 -1.66
CA ASN A 244 -5.92 6.93 -0.29
C ASN A 244 -5.17 5.62 -0.02
N LEU A 245 -4.12 5.71 0.80
CA LEU A 245 -3.32 4.56 1.20
C LEU A 245 -4.10 3.67 2.17
N ALA A 246 -4.09 2.36 1.92
CA ALA A 246 -4.74 1.39 2.79
C ALA A 246 -3.97 0.07 2.84
N PRO A 247 -3.94 -0.63 4.00
CA PRO A 247 -3.45 -2.00 4.05
C PRO A 247 -4.46 -2.95 3.40
N VAL A 248 -3.99 -3.81 2.50
CA VAL A 248 -4.76 -4.95 1.98
C VAL A 248 -4.20 -6.23 2.57
N VAL A 249 -5.08 -7.03 3.17
CA VAL A 249 -4.70 -8.19 4.01
C VAL A 249 -5.45 -9.43 3.56
N ARG A 250 -4.79 -10.57 3.56
CA ARG A 250 -5.43 -11.87 3.30
C ARG A 250 -6.38 -12.26 4.41
N ASN A 251 -7.58 -12.71 4.05
CA ASN A 251 -8.58 -13.19 5.00
C ASN A 251 -8.06 -14.37 5.84
N ALA A 252 -7.25 -15.26 5.22
CA ALA A 252 -6.63 -16.39 5.93
C ALA A 252 -5.68 -15.97 7.06
N LEU A 253 -5.05 -14.79 7.00
CA LEU A 253 -4.27 -14.24 8.11
C LEU A 253 -5.21 -13.68 9.19
N LEU A 254 -6.21 -12.87 8.81
CA LEU A 254 -7.16 -12.24 9.74
C LEU A 254 -7.98 -13.28 10.53
N GLN A 255 -8.30 -14.42 9.91
CA GLN A 255 -9.03 -15.52 10.58
C GLN A 255 -8.21 -16.24 11.66
N LYS A 256 -6.88 -16.16 11.60
CA LYS A 256 -5.96 -16.77 12.59
C LYS A 256 -5.60 -15.80 13.72
N ASP A 257 -6.03 -14.57 13.62
CA ASP A 257 -5.72 -13.49 14.55
C ASP A 257 -6.97 -13.08 15.34
N ASP A 258 -6.79 -12.56 16.54
CA ASP A 258 -7.87 -12.10 17.44
C ASP A 258 -8.39 -10.68 17.10
N GLY A 259 -8.07 -10.17 15.92
CA GLY A 259 -8.38 -8.81 15.48
C GLY A 259 -7.29 -7.77 15.82
N THR A 260 -6.21 -8.20 16.44
CA THR A 260 -5.09 -7.31 16.79
C THR A 260 -4.37 -6.78 15.56
N ILE A 261 -4.13 -7.60 14.53
CA ILE A 261 -3.52 -7.15 13.25
C ILE A 261 -4.34 -6.01 12.66
N LYS A 262 -5.66 -6.21 12.51
CA LYS A 262 -6.55 -5.16 11.97
C LYS A 262 -6.46 -3.88 12.77
N ARG A 263 -6.54 -3.96 14.10
CA ARG A 263 -6.47 -2.79 15.00
C ARG A 263 -5.14 -2.05 14.88
N LEU A 264 -4.02 -2.77 14.82
CA LEU A 264 -2.68 -2.18 14.69
C LEU A 264 -2.49 -1.47 13.36
N LEU A 265 -2.86 -2.11 12.25
CA LEU A 265 -2.73 -1.51 10.91
C LEU A 265 -3.65 -0.29 10.76
N ASN A 266 -4.89 -0.36 11.26
CA ASN A 266 -5.80 0.77 11.28
C ASN A 266 -5.27 1.94 12.13
N SER A 267 -4.53 1.67 13.21
CA SER A 267 -3.91 2.73 14.01
C SER A 267 -2.80 3.47 13.25
N VAL A 268 -2.10 2.82 12.34
CA VAL A 268 -1.15 3.47 11.41
C VAL A 268 -1.92 4.36 10.45
N SER A 269 -2.96 3.83 9.78
CA SER A 269 -3.79 4.59 8.84
C SER A 269 -4.40 5.84 9.49
N ALA A 270 -4.89 5.74 10.73
CA ALA A 270 -5.52 6.85 11.46
C ALA A 270 -4.54 8.01 11.79
N LYS A 271 -3.24 7.76 11.78
CA LYS A 271 -2.20 8.76 12.06
C LYS A 271 -1.50 9.27 10.81
N LEU A 272 -1.68 8.59 9.68
CA LEU A 272 -0.98 8.91 8.44
C LEU A 272 -1.72 10.01 7.67
N SER A 273 -1.34 11.26 7.94
CA SER A 273 -1.78 12.42 7.17
C SER A 273 -0.92 12.65 5.93
N GLN A 274 -1.39 13.48 5.00
CA GLN A 274 -0.61 13.87 3.82
C GLN A 274 0.75 14.48 4.19
N ALA A 275 0.78 15.33 5.20
CA ALA A 275 2.02 15.98 5.67
C ALA A 275 3.03 14.96 6.21
N GLU A 276 2.56 13.94 6.96
CA GLU A 276 3.41 12.87 7.48
C GLU A 276 3.97 11.98 6.36
N LEU A 277 3.14 11.65 5.35
CA LEU A 277 3.59 10.89 4.17
C LEU A 277 4.67 11.65 3.41
N ASN A 278 4.42 12.93 3.10
CA ASN A 278 5.35 13.77 2.36
C ASN A 278 6.68 13.96 3.11
N ASP A 279 6.65 14.09 4.44
CA ASP A 279 7.85 14.19 5.26
C ASP A 279 8.68 12.90 5.22
N MET A 280 8.04 11.73 5.40
CA MET A 280 8.73 10.45 5.28
C MET A 280 9.31 10.23 3.88
N ASN A 281 8.55 10.56 2.84
CA ASN A 281 9.00 10.46 1.46
C ASN A 281 10.22 11.36 1.19
N LYS A 282 10.21 12.59 1.74
CA LYS A 282 11.38 13.49 1.66
C LYS A 282 12.59 12.88 2.33
N GLN A 283 12.46 12.37 3.56
CA GLN A 283 13.58 11.77 4.28
C GLN A 283 14.21 10.61 3.49
N VAL A 284 13.39 9.76 2.87
CA VAL A 284 13.91 8.60 2.12
C VAL A 284 14.42 8.98 0.74
N SER A 285 13.66 9.75 -0.04
CA SER A 285 14.01 10.00 -1.45
C SER A 285 15.01 11.14 -1.64
N VAL A 286 14.99 12.17 -0.79
CA VAL A 286 15.87 13.34 -0.87
C VAL A 286 17.05 13.22 0.09
N ASP A 287 16.75 13.01 1.38
CA ASP A 287 17.78 12.98 2.43
C ASP A 287 18.49 11.60 2.50
N LYS A 288 18.07 10.62 1.67
CA LYS A 288 18.65 9.27 1.54
C LYS A 288 18.66 8.46 2.83
N ALA A 289 17.73 8.75 3.72
CA ALA A 289 17.55 7.98 4.94
C ALA A 289 17.00 6.56 4.64
N ASP A 290 17.35 5.60 5.48
CA ASP A 290 16.83 4.24 5.37
C ASP A 290 15.34 4.20 5.75
N SER A 291 14.48 3.61 4.90
CA SER A 291 13.05 3.47 5.13
C SER A 291 12.71 2.84 6.49
N LYS A 292 13.52 1.87 6.95
CA LYS A 292 13.36 1.24 8.25
C LYS A 292 13.55 2.23 9.41
N VAL A 293 14.55 3.11 9.29
CA VAL A 293 14.85 4.13 10.30
C VAL A 293 13.76 5.19 10.32
N VAL A 294 13.32 5.66 9.15
CA VAL A 294 12.25 6.64 9.00
C VAL A 294 10.93 6.11 9.58
N ALA A 295 10.57 4.88 9.24
CA ALA A 295 9.36 4.23 9.77
C ALA A 295 9.40 4.09 11.30
N ALA A 296 10.53 3.65 11.87
CA ALA A 296 10.70 3.53 13.32
C ALA A 296 10.54 4.88 14.02
N ALA A 297 11.17 5.94 13.50
CA ALA A 297 11.10 7.27 14.05
C ALA A 297 9.66 7.81 14.02
N TRP A 298 8.95 7.62 12.90
CA TRP A 298 7.56 8.04 12.77
C TRP A 298 6.64 7.29 13.73
N LEU A 299 6.75 5.95 13.83
CA LEU A 299 5.93 5.14 14.74
C LEU A 299 6.12 5.57 16.20
N LYS A 300 7.37 5.87 16.61
CA LYS A 300 7.68 6.39 17.95
C LYS A 300 7.08 7.78 18.17
N LYS A 301 7.24 8.70 17.22
CA LYS A 301 6.65 10.05 17.25
C LYS A 301 5.14 10.00 17.43
N GLN A 302 4.47 9.04 16.78
CA GLN A 302 3.03 8.84 16.87
C GLN A 302 2.59 8.08 18.14
N GLY A 303 3.52 7.59 18.96
CA GLY A 303 3.23 6.80 20.16
C GLY A 303 2.68 5.40 19.86
N LEU A 304 2.93 4.88 18.65
CA LEU A 304 2.45 3.57 18.21
C LEU A 304 3.39 2.42 18.63
N ILE A 305 4.66 2.74 18.84
CA ILE A 305 5.67 1.84 19.43
C ILE A 305 6.50 2.59 20.48
N LYS A 306 7.25 1.83 21.33
CA LYS A 306 8.15 2.38 22.37
C LYS A 306 9.52 2.74 21.81
#